data_461cca79b2c6966f202089c2262a3927
#
_entry.id   461cca79b2c6966f202089c2262a3927
#
_cell.length_a   1.000
_cell.length_b   1.000
_cell.length_c   1.000
_cell.angle_alpha   90.00
_cell.angle_beta   90.00
_cell.angle_gamma   90.00
#
_symmetry.space_group_name_H-M   'P 1'
#
loop_
_entity.id
_entity.type
_entity.pdbx_description
1 polymer ?
#
loop_
_entity_poly.entity_id
_entity_poly.type
_entity_poly.pdbx_seq_one_letter_code
_entity_poly.pdbx_strand_id
1 'polypeptide(L)'
;NDLLPLGYDVVIFEQFNTTGGLMRTNIPAFRLPSPVLDDEINMILEMGVDLRLDHRVDSMQALLKEDFDAVFVGTGAPRGKELELPGRHDSDRIHIGIDWLESVAFEHTDSIGEKVLIIGVGNTAMDCCRTSLRLGGQDVKVMARKPRGHFKASTWELEDAEEEQVEIVVNHSPREFVIKDGKLVGMRFDHLEYSEDSAGNLGSKVIGEEFLPCDDVILAIGQENAFEWVERDIGITFDEWDVPIVDKTTHQSTRDGVFFGGDAAFGPENIIWAVEHGHQAAISIHRYCASQSLNDRLPVGMNLASTKMSIHEWSFSNDFDPSARRQMKHVDLQKRFDELNIEVELGFSSEQAVIEIQRCLNCDVQTVFNEKLCIECDACIDICPVLCLTITENGEEAELRQRLTAPAENKDQAIFVSKGLPQTGRVMVKDEDLCVHCSLCAERCPTGAWDMRKSTLLIPYAIDEEAAWARKAG
;
A
#
# COMPACT_ATOMS: atom_id res chain seq x y z
N ASN A 1 11.94 -3.68 -16.14
CA ASN A 1 11.59 -2.37 -16.69
C ASN A 1 12.80 -1.43 -16.76
N ASP A 2 13.47 -1.12 -15.65
CA ASP A 2 14.50 -0.07 -15.56
C ASP A 2 15.88 -0.48 -16.13
N LEU A 3 16.21 -1.77 -16.08
CA LEU A 3 17.53 -2.25 -16.52
C LEU A 3 17.60 -2.51 -18.03
N LEU A 4 16.53 -2.96 -18.66
CA LEU A 4 16.50 -3.24 -20.10
C LEU A 4 16.86 -2.03 -20.98
N PRO A 5 16.34 -0.79 -20.72
CA PRO A 5 16.72 0.39 -21.49
C PRO A 5 18.20 0.77 -21.38
N LEU A 6 18.89 0.28 -20.35
CA LEU A 6 20.33 0.47 -20.14
C LEU A 6 21.19 -0.58 -20.84
N GLY A 7 20.56 -1.54 -21.54
CA GLY A 7 21.24 -2.57 -22.31
C GLY A 7 21.63 -3.82 -21.49
N TYR A 8 21.07 -4.01 -20.31
CA TYR A 8 21.23 -5.25 -19.56
C TYR A 8 20.36 -6.36 -20.12
N ASP A 9 20.87 -7.59 -20.15
CA ASP A 9 20.07 -8.79 -20.36
C ASP A 9 19.41 -9.16 -19.03
N VAL A 10 18.08 -9.33 -19.04
CA VAL A 10 17.29 -9.64 -17.85
C VAL A 10 16.60 -10.98 -18.03
N VAL A 11 16.82 -11.91 -17.09
CA VAL A 11 16.17 -13.21 -17.03
C VAL A 11 15.24 -13.24 -15.83
N ILE A 12 13.98 -13.64 -16.03
CA ILE A 12 13.01 -13.87 -14.96
C ILE A 12 12.71 -15.37 -14.86
N PHE A 13 12.92 -15.93 -13.68
CA PHE A 13 12.51 -17.29 -13.33
C PHE A 13 11.17 -17.24 -12.61
N GLU A 14 10.19 -17.96 -13.14
CA GLU A 14 8.86 -18.08 -12.54
C GLU A 14 8.50 -19.57 -12.39
N GLN A 15 8.11 -19.99 -11.19
CA GLN A 15 7.79 -21.39 -10.92
C GLN A 15 6.46 -21.83 -11.52
N PHE A 16 5.53 -20.93 -11.77
CA PHE A 16 4.26 -21.23 -12.41
C PHE A 16 4.35 -21.13 -13.95
N ASN A 17 3.34 -21.66 -14.62
CA ASN A 17 3.17 -21.54 -16.06
C ASN A 17 2.62 -20.18 -16.51
N THR A 18 2.47 -19.22 -15.57
CA THR A 18 1.95 -17.88 -15.82
C THR A 18 2.64 -16.87 -14.91
N THR A 19 2.64 -15.62 -15.33
CA THR A 19 3.20 -14.48 -14.59
C THR A 19 2.15 -13.83 -13.69
N GLY A 20 2.60 -12.96 -12.76
CA GLY A 20 1.74 -12.13 -11.92
C GLY A 20 1.82 -12.43 -10.42
N GLY A 21 2.39 -13.59 -10.03
CA GLY A 21 2.58 -13.96 -8.63
C GLY A 21 1.31 -13.79 -7.80
N LEU A 22 1.44 -13.27 -6.57
CA LEU A 22 0.30 -13.10 -5.65
C LEU A 22 -0.80 -12.16 -6.18
N MET A 23 -0.51 -11.26 -7.10
CA MET A 23 -1.55 -10.45 -7.75
C MET A 23 -2.51 -11.31 -8.58
N ARG A 24 -2.01 -12.40 -9.20
CA ARG A 24 -2.84 -13.34 -9.96
C ARG A 24 -3.48 -14.40 -9.08
N THR A 25 -2.73 -14.92 -8.11
CA THR A 25 -3.16 -16.10 -7.35
C THR A 25 -3.98 -15.73 -6.10
N ASN A 26 -3.83 -14.53 -5.56
CA ASN A 26 -4.42 -14.16 -4.27
C ASN A 26 -5.34 -12.95 -4.30
N ILE A 27 -5.24 -12.09 -5.32
CA ILE A 27 -6.24 -11.04 -5.53
C ILE A 27 -7.31 -11.62 -6.48
N PRO A 28 -8.56 -11.79 -6.01
CA PRO A 28 -9.59 -12.40 -6.83
C PRO A 28 -9.90 -11.59 -8.11
N ALA A 29 -10.25 -12.28 -9.19
CA ALA A 29 -10.50 -11.66 -10.50
C ALA A 29 -11.65 -10.63 -10.48
N PHE A 30 -12.59 -10.71 -9.53
CA PHE A 30 -13.63 -9.70 -9.35
C PHE A 30 -13.13 -8.36 -8.81
N ARG A 31 -11.87 -8.30 -8.29
CA ARG A 31 -11.17 -7.09 -7.86
C ARG A 31 -10.09 -6.67 -8.85
N LEU A 32 -9.30 -7.62 -9.33
CA LEU A 32 -8.24 -7.40 -10.32
C LEU A 32 -8.43 -8.36 -11.49
N PRO A 33 -9.14 -7.93 -12.55
CA PRO A 33 -9.36 -8.75 -13.74
C PRO A 33 -8.03 -9.16 -14.38
N SER A 34 -7.90 -10.45 -14.73
CA SER A 34 -6.67 -11.00 -15.34
C SER A 34 -6.19 -10.23 -16.57
N PRO A 35 -7.06 -9.76 -17.50
CA PRO A 35 -6.61 -8.99 -18.66
C PRO A 35 -5.89 -7.68 -18.29
N VAL A 36 -6.30 -7.00 -17.22
CA VAL A 36 -5.64 -5.77 -16.74
C VAL A 36 -4.22 -6.08 -16.28
N LEU A 37 -4.06 -7.16 -15.50
CA LEU A 37 -2.75 -7.61 -15.04
C LEU A 37 -1.87 -8.06 -16.20
N ASP A 38 -2.44 -8.78 -17.18
CA ASP A 38 -1.73 -9.25 -18.35
C ASP A 38 -1.23 -8.09 -19.22
N ASP A 39 -2.03 -7.05 -19.42
CA ASP A 39 -1.65 -5.86 -20.19
C ASP A 39 -0.43 -5.16 -19.55
N GLU A 40 -0.44 -4.96 -18.22
CA GLU A 40 0.68 -4.35 -17.50
C GLU A 40 1.96 -5.20 -17.57
N ILE A 41 1.84 -6.50 -17.40
CA ILE A 41 2.99 -7.42 -17.47
C ILE A 41 3.55 -7.48 -18.90
N ASN A 42 2.68 -7.59 -19.91
CA ASN A 42 3.09 -7.70 -21.30
C ASN A 42 3.87 -6.47 -21.77
N MET A 43 3.53 -5.26 -21.32
CA MET A 43 4.32 -4.06 -21.61
C MET A 43 5.79 -4.23 -21.19
N ILE A 44 6.05 -4.89 -20.06
CA ILE A 44 7.42 -5.15 -19.58
C ILE A 44 8.07 -6.29 -20.38
N LEU A 45 7.35 -7.36 -20.62
CA LEU A 45 7.86 -8.53 -21.37
C LEU A 45 8.23 -8.18 -22.81
N GLU A 46 7.44 -7.32 -23.48
CA GLU A 46 7.69 -6.83 -24.84
C GLU A 46 8.98 -6.00 -24.95
N MET A 47 9.54 -5.52 -23.83
CA MET A 47 10.85 -4.87 -23.81
C MET A 47 12.02 -5.83 -24.06
N GLY A 48 11.78 -7.15 -24.05
CA GLY A 48 12.79 -8.17 -24.38
C GLY A 48 13.33 -8.95 -23.20
N VAL A 49 12.54 -9.14 -22.16
CA VAL A 49 12.87 -10.01 -21.00
C VAL A 49 12.94 -11.49 -21.43
N ASP A 50 13.98 -12.22 -21.00
CA ASP A 50 14.02 -13.69 -21.08
C ASP A 50 13.18 -14.27 -19.94
N LEU A 51 11.93 -14.59 -20.20
CA LEU A 51 10.99 -15.16 -19.23
C LEU A 51 11.04 -16.68 -19.28
N ARG A 52 11.34 -17.33 -18.15
CA ARG A 52 11.39 -18.78 -17.99
C ARG A 52 10.30 -19.23 -17.02
N LEU A 53 9.15 -19.59 -17.59
CA LEU A 53 8.01 -20.19 -16.87
C LEU A 53 8.28 -21.66 -16.52
N ASP A 54 7.47 -22.20 -15.60
CA ASP A 54 7.63 -23.58 -15.08
C ASP A 54 9.06 -23.84 -14.57
N HIS A 55 9.74 -22.80 -14.15
CA HIS A 55 11.14 -22.85 -13.73
C HIS A 55 11.31 -22.44 -12.27
N ARG A 56 11.23 -23.42 -11.38
CA ARG A 56 11.50 -23.21 -9.96
C ARG A 56 13.01 -23.20 -9.70
N VAL A 57 13.48 -22.17 -8.98
CA VAL A 57 14.85 -22.12 -8.48
C VAL A 57 14.90 -22.83 -7.12
N ASP A 58 15.58 -23.97 -7.04
CA ASP A 58 15.66 -24.79 -5.84
C ASP A 58 16.91 -24.54 -4.97
N SER A 59 17.87 -23.75 -5.48
CA SER A 59 19.12 -23.45 -4.80
C SER A 59 19.68 -22.10 -5.24
N MET A 60 19.83 -21.17 -4.31
CA MET A 60 20.51 -19.90 -4.53
C MET A 60 21.99 -20.12 -4.85
N GLN A 61 22.64 -21.08 -4.19
CA GLN A 61 24.04 -21.42 -4.47
C GLN A 61 24.24 -21.92 -5.90
N ALA A 62 23.28 -22.66 -6.45
CA ALA A 62 23.31 -23.10 -7.84
C ALA A 62 23.14 -21.91 -8.79
N LEU A 63 22.18 -21.04 -8.55
CA LEU A 63 21.92 -19.84 -9.33
C LEU A 63 23.14 -18.88 -9.34
N LEU A 64 23.80 -18.71 -8.20
CA LEU A 64 25.02 -17.87 -8.09
C LEU A 64 26.26 -18.44 -8.80
N LYS A 65 26.21 -19.68 -9.29
CA LYS A 65 27.26 -20.26 -10.15
C LYS A 65 26.98 -20.07 -11.63
N GLU A 66 25.79 -19.65 -11.98
CA GLU A 66 25.46 -19.23 -13.33
C GLU A 66 26.09 -17.85 -13.62
N ASP A 67 26.18 -17.48 -14.88
CA ASP A 67 26.89 -16.27 -15.34
C ASP A 67 25.99 -15.03 -15.23
N PHE A 68 25.51 -14.74 -14.01
CA PHE A 68 24.76 -13.51 -13.72
C PHE A 68 25.61 -12.53 -12.93
N ASP A 69 25.63 -11.27 -13.36
CA ASP A 69 26.33 -10.19 -12.66
C ASP A 69 25.65 -9.82 -11.33
N ALA A 70 24.32 -9.91 -11.26
CA ALA A 70 23.53 -9.63 -10.07
C ALA A 70 22.25 -10.45 -10.05
N VAL A 71 21.73 -10.71 -8.84
CA VAL A 71 20.47 -11.44 -8.60
C VAL A 71 19.53 -10.57 -7.77
N PHE A 72 18.28 -10.42 -8.25
CA PHE A 72 17.21 -9.79 -7.48
C PHE A 72 16.18 -10.85 -7.06
N VAL A 73 15.84 -10.89 -5.77
CA VAL A 73 14.85 -11.81 -5.20
C VAL A 73 13.58 -11.03 -4.88
N GLY A 74 12.54 -11.27 -5.65
CA GLY A 74 11.21 -10.66 -5.51
C GLY A 74 10.10 -11.70 -5.35
N THR A 75 10.37 -12.80 -4.64
CA THR A 75 9.47 -13.94 -4.51
C THR A 75 8.25 -13.69 -3.61
N GLY A 76 8.18 -12.51 -2.98
CA GLY A 76 7.09 -12.17 -2.07
C GLY A 76 7.11 -12.95 -0.76
N ALA A 77 5.96 -13.04 -0.10
CA ALA A 77 5.71 -13.82 1.11
C ALA A 77 4.65 -14.92 0.79
N PRO A 78 5.05 -15.98 0.10
CA PRO A 78 4.12 -16.94 -0.50
C PRO A 78 3.57 -17.98 0.46
N ARG A 79 4.02 -18.02 1.74
CA ARG A 79 3.54 -18.98 2.72
C ARG A 79 2.52 -18.34 3.65
N GLY A 80 1.34 -18.93 3.81
CA GLY A 80 0.38 -18.52 4.82
C GLY A 80 0.79 -19.00 6.21
N LYS A 81 0.54 -18.17 7.22
CA LYS A 81 0.82 -18.51 8.61
C LYS A 81 -0.10 -19.60 9.10
N GLU A 82 0.48 -20.54 9.82
CA GLU A 82 -0.22 -21.65 10.42
C GLU A 82 -0.80 -21.30 11.80
N LEU A 83 -1.87 -21.99 12.19
CA LEU A 83 -2.52 -21.86 13.49
C LEU A 83 -2.58 -23.24 14.17
N GLU A 84 -1.56 -23.53 14.95
CA GLU A 84 -1.44 -24.80 15.66
C GLU A 84 -2.37 -24.84 16.86
N LEU A 85 -3.58 -25.37 16.64
CA LEU A 85 -4.59 -25.61 17.65
C LEU A 85 -5.09 -27.08 17.59
N PRO A 86 -5.68 -27.60 18.68
CA PRO A 86 -6.26 -28.95 18.67
C PRO A 86 -7.22 -29.14 17.48
N GLY A 87 -7.09 -30.26 16.77
CA GLY A 87 -7.91 -30.60 15.61
C GLY A 87 -7.45 -30.04 14.27
N ARG A 88 -6.37 -29.24 14.23
CA ARG A 88 -5.89 -28.56 13.01
C ARG A 88 -5.61 -29.52 11.85
N HIS A 89 -5.00 -30.66 12.12
CA HIS A 89 -4.56 -31.63 11.11
C HIS A 89 -5.50 -32.82 10.95
N ASP A 90 -6.66 -32.78 11.61
CA ASP A 90 -7.61 -33.91 11.62
C ASP A 90 -8.71 -33.78 10.53
N SER A 91 -8.66 -32.73 9.70
CA SER A 91 -9.58 -32.50 8.60
C SER A 91 -8.93 -31.71 7.45
N ASP A 92 -9.26 -32.07 6.21
CA ASP A 92 -8.90 -31.37 4.97
C ASP A 92 -9.76 -30.12 4.70
N ARG A 93 -10.77 -29.89 5.54
CA ARG A 93 -11.66 -28.71 5.49
C ARG A 93 -11.11 -27.49 6.24
N ILE A 94 -9.85 -27.51 6.63
CA ILE A 94 -9.16 -26.40 7.29
C ILE A 94 -8.06 -25.91 6.36
N HIS A 95 -8.28 -24.80 5.70
CA HIS A 95 -7.46 -24.29 4.62
C HIS A 95 -6.56 -23.13 5.08
N ILE A 96 -5.39 -22.99 4.47
CA ILE A 96 -4.59 -21.77 4.54
C ILE A 96 -5.13 -20.81 3.48
N GLY A 97 -5.39 -19.55 3.85
CA GLY A 97 -6.11 -18.60 3.01
C GLY A 97 -5.48 -18.33 1.66
N ILE A 98 -4.15 -18.10 1.62
CA ILE A 98 -3.46 -17.84 0.36
C ILE A 98 -3.39 -19.09 -0.53
N ASP A 99 -3.17 -20.27 0.04
CA ASP A 99 -3.13 -21.52 -0.73
C ASP A 99 -4.51 -21.88 -1.29
N TRP A 100 -5.57 -21.57 -0.51
CA TRP A 100 -6.95 -21.75 -0.94
C TRP A 100 -7.32 -20.80 -2.08
N LEU A 101 -6.96 -19.49 -1.98
CA LEU A 101 -7.19 -18.53 -3.06
C LEU A 101 -6.41 -18.90 -4.32
N GLU A 102 -5.17 -19.36 -4.20
CA GLU A 102 -4.37 -19.89 -5.32
C GLU A 102 -5.07 -21.07 -5.98
N SER A 103 -5.57 -22.01 -5.17
CA SER A 103 -6.30 -23.19 -5.67
C SER A 103 -7.58 -22.79 -6.43
N VAL A 104 -8.27 -21.72 -5.99
CA VAL A 104 -9.42 -21.16 -6.70
C VAL A 104 -8.98 -20.47 -7.98
N ALA A 105 -7.92 -19.66 -7.94
CA ALA A 105 -7.42 -18.93 -9.10
C ALA A 105 -6.95 -19.86 -10.23
N PHE A 106 -6.41 -21.03 -9.89
CA PHE A 106 -6.03 -22.08 -10.86
C PHE A 106 -7.15 -23.11 -11.15
N GLU A 107 -8.39 -22.82 -10.74
CA GLU A 107 -9.56 -23.66 -10.99
C GLU A 107 -9.45 -25.08 -10.40
N HIS A 108 -8.60 -25.28 -9.38
CA HIS A 108 -8.51 -26.56 -8.66
C HIS A 108 -9.60 -26.69 -7.59
N THR A 109 -10.18 -25.58 -7.15
CA THR A 109 -11.27 -25.49 -6.18
C THR A 109 -12.40 -24.67 -6.79
N ASP A 110 -13.58 -25.27 -6.92
CA ASP A 110 -14.78 -24.71 -7.55
C ASP A 110 -15.98 -24.61 -6.59
N SER A 111 -15.82 -25.05 -5.34
CA SER A 111 -16.91 -25.08 -4.36
C SER A 111 -16.37 -25.04 -2.94
N ILE A 112 -17.22 -24.62 -2.00
CA ILE A 112 -16.95 -24.61 -0.56
C ILE A 112 -18.22 -25.01 0.19
N GLY A 113 -18.13 -25.35 1.48
CA GLY A 113 -19.27 -25.66 2.31
C GLY A 113 -20.20 -24.46 2.53
N GLU A 114 -21.43 -24.72 3.00
CA GLU A 114 -22.42 -23.66 3.22
C GLU A 114 -22.02 -22.71 4.36
N LYS A 115 -21.37 -23.23 5.41
CA LYS A 115 -20.96 -22.48 6.60
C LYS A 115 -19.45 -22.37 6.64
N VAL A 116 -18.93 -21.16 6.48
CA VAL A 116 -17.50 -20.90 6.39
C VAL A 116 -17.05 -19.92 7.46
N LEU A 117 -16.02 -20.28 8.21
CA LEU A 117 -15.37 -19.38 9.16
C LEU A 117 -14.02 -18.93 8.60
N ILE A 118 -13.84 -17.61 8.46
CA ILE A 118 -12.57 -16.99 8.05
C ILE A 118 -11.86 -16.48 9.29
N ILE A 119 -10.69 -17.00 9.60
CA ILE A 119 -9.91 -16.61 10.79
C ILE A 119 -8.92 -15.53 10.41
N GLY A 120 -9.15 -14.33 10.89
CA GLY A 120 -8.32 -13.14 10.58
C GLY A 120 -9.15 -12.00 9.97
N VAL A 121 -8.58 -10.78 9.95
CA VAL A 121 -9.28 -9.56 9.52
C VAL A 121 -8.30 -8.62 8.80
N GLY A 122 -7.50 -9.17 7.90
CA GLY A 122 -6.70 -8.47 6.91
C GLY A 122 -7.35 -8.52 5.53
N ASN A 123 -6.74 -7.88 4.52
CA ASN A 123 -7.27 -7.87 3.15
C ASN A 123 -7.46 -9.30 2.59
N THR A 124 -6.51 -10.21 2.86
CA THR A 124 -6.66 -11.64 2.48
C THR A 124 -7.92 -12.28 3.07
N ALA A 125 -8.31 -11.91 4.30
CA ALA A 125 -9.56 -12.42 4.89
C ALA A 125 -10.79 -11.89 4.16
N MET A 126 -10.76 -10.64 3.70
CA MET A 126 -11.83 -10.04 2.89
C MET A 126 -11.91 -10.74 1.51
N ASP A 127 -10.78 -11.03 0.90
CA ASP A 127 -10.74 -11.80 -0.35
C ASP A 127 -11.29 -13.23 -0.16
N CYS A 128 -10.89 -13.91 0.91
CA CYS A 128 -11.39 -15.26 1.22
C CYS A 128 -12.89 -15.29 1.45
N CYS A 129 -13.45 -14.37 2.26
CA CYS A 129 -14.88 -14.38 2.56
C CYS A 129 -15.74 -14.06 1.33
N ARG A 130 -15.36 -13.07 0.53
CA ARG A 130 -16.06 -12.70 -0.71
C ARG A 130 -15.97 -13.79 -1.78
N THR A 131 -14.82 -14.46 -1.88
CA THR A 131 -14.65 -15.63 -2.76
C THR A 131 -15.49 -16.80 -2.30
N SER A 132 -15.56 -17.05 -0.97
CA SER A 132 -16.40 -18.12 -0.40
C SER A 132 -17.88 -17.96 -0.75
N LEU A 133 -18.41 -16.73 -0.71
CA LEU A 133 -19.79 -16.45 -1.14
C LEU A 133 -20.02 -16.84 -2.61
N ARG A 134 -19.07 -16.57 -3.49
CA ARG A 134 -19.15 -16.89 -4.93
C ARG A 134 -19.03 -18.39 -5.21
N LEU A 135 -18.41 -19.14 -4.31
CA LEU A 135 -18.25 -20.59 -4.40
C LEU A 135 -19.34 -21.39 -3.65
N GLY A 136 -20.41 -20.73 -3.19
CA GLY A 136 -21.58 -21.39 -2.62
C GLY A 136 -21.71 -21.28 -1.10
N GLY A 137 -20.81 -20.57 -0.40
CA GLY A 137 -20.95 -20.25 1.00
C GLY A 137 -22.21 -19.40 1.26
N GLN A 138 -23.05 -19.80 2.22
CA GLN A 138 -24.30 -19.13 2.57
C GLN A 138 -24.22 -18.39 3.90
N ASP A 139 -23.52 -18.96 4.87
CA ASP A 139 -23.25 -18.39 6.20
C ASP A 139 -21.74 -18.23 6.35
N VAL A 140 -21.21 -17.11 5.83
CA VAL A 140 -19.77 -16.79 5.85
C VAL A 140 -19.50 -15.76 6.93
N LYS A 141 -18.66 -16.11 7.91
CA LYS A 141 -18.29 -15.23 9.01
C LYS A 141 -16.79 -14.98 9.08
N VAL A 142 -16.43 -13.73 9.27
CA VAL A 142 -15.03 -13.33 9.55
C VAL A 142 -14.83 -13.20 11.06
N MET A 143 -13.89 -13.97 11.60
CA MET A 143 -13.62 -14.05 13.03
C MET A 143 -12.47 -13.13 13.40
N ALA A 144 -12.75 -12.04 14.09
CA ALA A 144 -11.79 -11.05 14.53
C ALA A 144 -11.46 -11.20 16.01
N ARG A 145 -10.20 -11.43 16.35
CA ARG A 145 -9.75 -11.48 17.75
C ARG A 145 -9.90 -10.12 18.45
N LYS A 146 -9.67 -9.02 17.75
CA LYS A 146 -9.68 -7.65 18.26
C LYS A 146 -10.97 -6.90 17.90
N PRO A 147 -11.30 -5.80 18.59
CA PRO A 147 -12.40 -4.92 18.21
C PRO A 147 -12.10 -4.16 16.90
N ARG A 148 -13.13 -3.59 16.27
CA ARG A 148 -13.07 -2.97 14.92
C ARG A 148 -11.97 -1.94 14.73
N GLY A 149 -11.68 -1.10 15.70
CA GLY A 149 -10.64 -0.06 15.62
C GLY A 149 -9.20 -0.60 15.43
N HIS A 150 -9.00 -1.93 15.47
CA HIS A 150 -7.69 -2.58 15.36
C HIS A 150 -7.60 -3.57 14.19
N PHE A 151 -8.47 -3.44 13.19
CA PHE A 151 -8.42 -4.25 11.99
C PHE A 151 -7.27 -3.83 11.09
N LYS A 152 -6.71 -4.80 10.34
CA LYS A 152 -5.64 -4.55 9.37
C LYS A 152 -6.15 -4.38 7.95
N ALA A 153 -7.38 -4.83 7.67
CA ALA A 153 -7.99 -4.64 6.38
C ALA A 153 -8.28 -3.15 6.12
N SER A 154 -8.22 -2.75 4.88
CA SER A 154 -8.60 -1.42 4.43
C SER A 154 -10.09 -1.18 4.68
N THR A 155 -10.46 0.07 4.98
CA THR A 155 -11.84 0.42 5.29
C THR A 155 -12.81 0.02 4.16
N TRP A 156 -12.43 0.27 2.91
CA TRP A 156 -13.26 -0.07 1.74
C TRP A 156 -13.41 -1.58 1.54
N GLU A 157 -12.40 -2.40 1.87
CA GLU A 157 -12.51 -3.86 1.79
C GLU A 157 -13.48 -4.43 2.83
N LEU A 158 -13.51 -3.79 4.02
CA LEU A 158 -14.49 -4.13 5.06
C LEU A 158 -15.89 -3.73 4.64
N GLU A 159 -16.05 -2.52 4.07
CA GLU A 159 -17.32 -2.02 3.55
C GLU A 159 -17.87 -2.92 2.43
N ASP A 160 -17.02 -3.34 1.50
CA ASP A 160 -17.39 -4.26 0.42
C ASP A 160 -17.84 -5.63 0.93
N ALA A 161 -17.12 -6.20 1.90
CA ALA A 161 -17.50 -7.47 2.51
C ALA A 161 -18.84 -7.37 3.26
N GLU A 162 -19.07 -6.26 3.97
CA GLU A 162 -20.34 -5.99 4.66
C GLU A 162 -21.49 -5.72 3.69
N GLU A 163 -21.24 -5.04 2.56
CA GLU A 163 -22.23 -4.89 1.47
C GLU A 163 -22.65 -6.26 0.90
N GLU A 164 -21.70 -7.18 0.77
CA GLU A 164 -21.94 -8.57 0.38
C GLU A 164 -22.51 -9.45 1.53
N GLN A 165 -22.91 -8.82 2.64
CA GLN A 165 -23.57 -9.44 3.80
C GLN A 165 -22.69 -10.41 4.61
N VAL A 166 -21.36 -10.26 4.55
CA VAL A 166 -20.45 -11.00 5.41
C VAL A 166 -20.55 -10.48 6.84
N GLU A 167 -20.78 -11.38 7.79
CA GLU A 167 -20.77 -11.04 9.21
C GLU A 167 -19.34 -10.99 9.76
N ILE A 168 -18.94 -9.86 10.37
CA ILE A 168 -17.65 -9.73 11.06
C ILE A 168 -17.87 -9.84 12.56
N VAL A 169 -17.48 -10.97 13.13
CA VAL A 169 -17.63 -11.30 14.56
C VAL A 169 -16.36 -10.88 15.28
N VAL A 170 -16.49 -9.93 16.21
CA VAL A 170 -15.36 -9.36 16.95
C VAL A 170 -15.09 -10.06 18.28
N ASN A 171 -13.91 -9.88 18.85
CA ASN A 171 -13.52 -10.32 20.18
C ASN A 171 -13.57 -11.85 20.39
N HIS A 172 -13.31 -12.60 19.32
CA HIS A 172 -13.30 -14.06 19.35
C HIS A 172 -11.90 -14.60 19.03
N SER A 173 -11.25 -15.20 20.02
CA SER A 173 -9.93 -15.84 19.86
C SER A 173 -10.11 -17.33 19.55
N PRO A 174 -9.56 -17.84 18.45
CA PRO A 174 -9.63 -19.27 18.13
C PRO A 174 -9.03 -20.13 19.25
N ARG A 175 -9.67 -21.27 19.55
CA ARG A 175 -9.24 -22.18 20.62
C ARG A 175 -9.04 -23.62 20.17
N GLU A 176 -10.01 -24.20 19.43
CA GLU A 176 -9.89 -25.54 18.88
C GLU A 176 -10.78 -25.74 17.65
N PHE A 177 -10.36 -26.62 16.75
CA PHE A 177 -11.19 -27.15 15.68
C PHE A 177 -11.91 -28.39 16.19
N VAL A 178 -13.24 -28.39 16.11
CA VAL A 178 -14.02 -29.50 16.65
C VAL A 178 -14.26 -30.54 15.57
N ILE A 179 -13.62 -31.70 15.76
CA ILE A 179 -13.71 -32.85 14.86
C ILE A 179 -14.61 -33.92 15.47
N LYS A 180 -15.56 -34.44 14.70
CA LYS A 180 -16.40 -35.58 15.07
C LYS A 180 -16.43 -36.60 13.93
N ASP A 181 -16.12 -37.82 14.24
CA ASP A 181 -16.07 -38.92 13.27
C ASP A 181 -15.21 -38.61 12.04
N GLY A 182 -14.06 -37.90 12.25
CA GLY A 182 -13.13 -37.48 11.19
C GLY A 182 -13.64 -36.33 10.33
N LYS A 183 -14.70 -35.62 10.74
CA LYS A 183 -15.23 -34.46 10.03
C LYS A 183 -15.17 -33.21 10.88
N LEU A 184 -14.81 -32.09 10.27
CA LEU A 184 -14.97 -30.78 10.87
C LEU A 184 -16.48 -30.49 11.09
N VAL A 185 -16.85 -30.10 12.30
CA VAL A 185 -18.24 -29.75 12.64
C VAL A 185 -18.37 -28.33 13.17
N GLY A 186 -17.27 -27.65 13.41
CA GLY A 186 -17.26 -26.28 13.89
C GLY A 186 -15.95 -25.95 14.60
N MET A 187 -15.92 -24.77 15.21
CA MET A 187 -14.78 -24.24 15.92
C MET A 187 -15.18 -23.65 17.27
N ARG A 188 -14.35 -23.77 18.30
CA ARG A 188 -14.51 -23.09 19.59
C ARG A 188 -13.66 -21.83 19.66
N PHE A 189 -14.24 -20.83 20.27
CA PHE A 189 -13.59 -19.54 20.49
C PHE A 189 -13.68 -19.14 21.97
N ASP A 190 -12.63 -18.47 22.44
CA ASP A 190 -12.69 -17.70 23.67
C ASP A 190 -13.28 -16.33 23.34
N HIS A 191 -14.37 -15.97 24.03
CA HIS A 191 -14.93 -14.62 23.95
C HIS A 191 -14.15 -13.68 24.85
N LEU A 192 -13.63 -12.57 24.28
CA LEU A 192 -12.73 -11.64 24.92
C LEU A 192 -13.43 -10.31 25.26
N GLU A 193 -13.18 -9.81 26.45
CA GLU A 193 -13.47 -8.43 26.82
C GLU A 193 -12.16 -7.62 26.76
N TYR A 194 -12.19 -6.48 26.07
CA TYR A 194 -11.05 -5.60 25.92
C TYR A 194 -11.19 -4.37 26.80
N SER A 195 -10.07 -3.92 27.40
CA SER A 195 -9.97 -2.67 28.12
C SER A 195 -8.65 -1.99 27.80
N GLU A 196 -8.68 -0.67 27.70
CA GLU A 196 -7.47 0.14 27.55
C GLU A 196 -6.96 0.57 28.92
N ASP A 197 -5.65 0.47 29.12
CA ASP A 197 -4.99 1.03 30.30
C ASP A 197 -4.76 2.55 30.16
N SER A 198 -4.28 3.18 31.23
CA SER A 198 -4.00 4.63 31.25
C SER A 198 -2.89 5.07 30.26
N ALA A 199 -2.15 4.14 29.69
CA ALA A 199 -1.12 4.36 28.69
C ALA A 199 -1.61 4.06 27.25
N GLY A 200 -2.90 3.68 27.07
CA GLY A 200 -3.47 3.33 25.78
C GLY A 200 -3.18 1.91 25.31
N ASN A 201 -2.63 1.04 26.15
CA ASN A 201 -2.40 -0.35 25.80
C ASN A 201 -3.69 -1.16 25.92
N LEU A 202 -3.99 -1.94 24.88
CA LEU A 202 -5.16 -2.79 24.84
C LEU A 202 -4.91 -4.13 25.54
N GLY A 203 -5.53 -4.32 26.72
CA GLY A 203 -5.57 -5.60 27.43
C GLY A 203 -6.82 -6.41 27.10
N SER A 204 -6.76 -7.74 27.23
CA SER A 204 -7.93 -8.60 27.03
C SER A 204 -8.08 -9.61 28.15
N LYS A 205 -9.34 -10.00 28.44
CA LYS A 205 -9.71 -11.02 29.41
C LYS A 205 -10.73 -11.95 28.78
N VAL A 206 -10.56 -13.26 28.98
CA VAL A 206 -11.57 -14.25 28.59
C VAL A 206 -12.78 -14.13 29.52
N ILE A 207 -13.95 -13.94 28.94
CA ILE A 207 -15.24 -13.81 29.65
C ILE A 207 -16.21 -14.95 29.35
N GLY A 208 -15.93 -15.80 28.36
CA GLY A 208 -16.77 -16.92 27.99
C GLY A 208 -16.16 -17.75 26.87
N GLU A 209 -16.87 -18.81 26.50
CA GLU A 209 -16.55 -19.65 25.35
C GLU A 209 -17.76 -19.70 24.41
N GLU A 210 -17.51 -19.78 23.12
CA GLU A 210 -18.53 -19.94 22.10
C GLU A 210 -18.18 -21.05 21.12
N PHE A 211 -19.16 -21.82 20.68
CA PHE A 211 -19.03 -22.80 19.62
C PHE A 211 -19.80 -22.33 18.40
N LEU A 212 -19.11 -22.23 17.28
CA LEU A 212 -19.70 -21.89 15.99
C LEU A 212 -19.61 -23.11 15.06
N PRO A 213 -20.75 -23.60 14.52
CA PRO A 213 -20.75 -24.68 13.57
C PRO A 213 -20.24 -24.20 12.21
N CYS A 214 -19.41 -25.01 11.56
CA CYS A 214 -18.95 -24.73 10.19
C CYS A 214 -18.63 -26.01 9.43
N ASP A 215 -18.62 -25.89 8.11
CA ASP A 215 -18.22 -26.93 7.16
C ASP A 215 -16.79 -26.76 6.73
N ASP A 216 -16.31 -25.50 6.62
CA ASP A 216 -14.95 -25.14 6.26
C ASP A 216 -14.42 -24.02 7.16
N VAL A 217 -13.10 -24.01 7.37
CA VAL A 217 -12.37 -22.93 8.02
C VAL A 217 -11.23 -22.47 7.12
N ILE A 218 -11.07 -21.15 6.94
CA ILE A 218 -9.98 -20.56 6.18
C ILE A 218 -9.13 -19.68 7.11
N LEU A 219 -7.84 -19.99 7.21
CA LEU A 219 -6.86 -19.28 8.04
C LEU A 219 -6.24 -18.14 7.25
N ALA A 220 -6.64 -16.91 7.51
CA ALA A 220 -6.15 -15.68 6.88
C ALA A 220 -5.45 -14.77 7.91
N ILE A 221 -4.52 -15.33 8.68
CA ILE A 221 -3.85 -14.69 9.82
C ILE A 221 -2.50 -14.04 9.49
N GLY A 222 -2.17 -13.95 8.23
CA GLY A 222 -0.96 -13.33 7.70
C GLY A 222 -0.13 -14.28 6.87
N GLN A 223 0.99 -13.76 6.38
CA GLN A 223 1.90 -14.45 5.46
C GLN A 223 3.33 -14.39 6.00
N GLU A 224 4.19 -15.22 5.45
CA GLU A 224 5.61 -15.28 5.74
C GLU A 224 6.43 -15.71 4.51
N ASN A 225 7.71 -15.48 4.57
CA ASN A 225 8.64 -15.83 3.51
C ASN A 225 8.88 -17.34 3.44
N ALA A 226 9.38 -17.80 2.28
CA ALA A 226 9.72 -19.21 2.02
C ALA A 226 11.12 -19.27 1.40
N PHE A 227 12.16 -19.29 2.24
CA PHE A 227 13.56 -19.23 1.82
C PHE A 227 14.33 -20.54 2.06
N GLU A 228 13.67 -21.70 2.03
CA GLU A 228 14.31 -23.00 2.15
C GLU A 228 15.31 -23.29 1.02
N TRP A 229 15.13 -22.63 -0.11
CA TRP A 229 15.99 -22.72 -1.29
C TRP A 229 17.23 -21.81 -1.21
N VAL A 230 17.33 -20.96 -0.18
CA VAL A 230 18.49 -20.08 0.08
C VAL A 230 19.33 -20.71 1.18
N GLU A 231 20.48 -21.23 0.81
CA GLU A 231 21.42 -21.87 1.73
C GLU A 231 21.96 -20.83 2.75
N ARG A 232 22.17 -21.26 3.99
CA ARG A 232 22.54 -20.36 5.10
C ARG A 232 24.04 -20.06 5.19
N ASP A 233 24.86 -20.74 4.40
CA ASP A 233 26.33 -20.61 4.38
C ASP A 233 26.88 -19.81 3.19
N ILE A 234 26.01 -19.18 2.39
CA ILE A 234 26.38 -18.43 1.19
C ILE A 234 26.60 -16.94 1.43
N GLY A 235 26.61 -16.48 2.67
CA GLY A 235 26.87 -15.08 3.04
C GLY A 235 25.64 -14.16 3.06
N ILE A 236 24.43 -14.70 2.88
CA ILE A 236 23.17 -14.00 3.12
C ILE A 236 22.74 -14.23 4.57
N THR A 237 22.57 -13.18 5.34
CA THR A 237 22.16 -13.25 6.74
C THR A 237 20.66 -13.02 6.85
N PHE A 238 20.01 -13.78 7.72
CA PHE A 238 18.59 -13.66 8.05
C PHE A 238 18.42 -13.26 9.52
N ASP A 239 17.34 -12.59 9.83
CA ASP A 239 16.97 -12.26 11.21
C ASP A 239 16.26 -13.45 11.92
N GLU A 240 15.79 -13.23 13.14
CA GLU A 240 15.08 -14.23 13.96
C GLU A 240 13.72 -14.66 13.38
N TRP A 241 13.19 -13.92 12.41
CA TRP A 241 11.91 -14.16 11.73
C TRP A 241 12.10 -14.76 10.33
N ASP A 242 13.33 -15.19 10.01
CA ASP A 242 13.70 -15.72 8.70
C ASP A 242 13.55 -14.71 7.56
N VAL A 243 13.68 -13.40 7.86
CA VAL A 243 13.69 -12.33 6.88
C VAL A 243 15.14 -11.96 6.56
N PRO A 244 15.51 -11.79 5.25
CA PRO A 244 16.88 -11.44 4.89
C PRO A 244 17.21 -10.04 5.40
N ILE A 245 18.42 -9.87 5.95
CA ILE A 245 18.93 -8.55 6.32
C ILE A 245 19.32 -7.81 5.06
N VAL A 246 18.61 -6.71 4.78
CA VAL A 246 18.74 -5.91 3.57
C VAL A 246 18.94 -4.44 3.95
N ASP A 247 19.84 -3.77 3.27
CA ASP A 247 19.97 -2.31 3.39
C ASP A 247 18.73 -1.63 2.79
N LYS A 248 18.05 -0.78 3.56
CA LYS A 248 16.77 -0.16 3.17
C LYS A 248 16.87 0.83 2.02
N THR A 249 18.05 1.33 1.71
CA THR A 249 18.29 2.27 0.62
C THR A 249 18.75 1.57 -0.65
N THR A 250 19.67 0.62 -0.48
CA THR A 250 20.29 -0.06 -1.63
C THR A 250 19.61 -1.38 -1.98
N HIS A 251 18.78 -1.91 -1.10
CA HIS A 251 18.14 -3.22 -1.27
C HIS A 251 19.13 -4.40 -1.38
N GLN A 252 20.43 -4.15 -1.14
CA GLN A 252 21.43 -5.20 -1.14
C GLN A 252 21.39 -5.99 0.17
N SER A 253 21.50 -7.31 0.06
CA SER A 253 21.65 -8.20 1.19
C SER A 253 23.06 -8.10 1.78
N THR A 254 23.36 -8.90 2.81
CA THR A 254 24.71 -9.02 3.35
C THR A 254 25.69 -9.68 2.38
N ARG A 255 25.21 -10.23 1.27
CA ARG A 255 26.02 -10.76 0.17
C ARG A 255 26.04 -9.79 -1.00
N ASP A 256 27.23 -9.42 -1.44
CA ASP A 256 27.42 -8.56 -2.62
C ASP A 256 26.77 -9.17 -3.87
N GLY A 257 26.11 -8.30 -4.67
CA GLY A 257 25.45 -8.70 -5.92
C GLY A 257 24.10 -9.40 -5.73
N VAL A 258 23.61 -9.58 -4.49
CA VAL A 258 22.30 -10.15 -4.23
C VAL A 258 21.41 -9.13 -3.55
N PHE A 259 20.27 -8.85 -4.19
CA PHE A 259 19.30 -7.83 -3.79
C PHE A 259 17.93 -8.47 -3.49
N PHE A 260 17.18 -7.85 -2.58
CA PHE A 260 15.82 -8.29 -2.25
C PHE A 260 14.89 -7.09 -2.24
N GLY A 261 13.61 -7.33 -2.57
CA GLY A 261 12.58 -6.29 -2.54
C GLY A 261 11.18 -6.83 -2.37
N GLY A 262 10.22 -5.92 -2.22
CA GLY A 262 8.85 -6.25 -1.93
C GLY A 262 8.69 -7.03 -0.62
N ASP A 263 7.66 -7.85 -0.55
CA ASP A 263 7.34 -8.64 0.66
C ASP A 263 8.44 -9.65 1.01
N ALA A 264 9.28 -10.02 0.05
CA ALA A 264 10.43 -10.90 0.27
C ALA A 264 11.49 -10.30 1.21
N ALA A 265 11.58 -8.96 1.28
CA ALA A 265 12.57 -8.26 2.09
C ALA A 265 11.98 -7.57 3.32
N PHE A 266 10.75 -7.05 3.21
CA PHE A 266 10.19 -6.12 4.20
C PHE A 266 8.88 -6.61 4.83
N GLY A 267 8.42 -7.81 4.44
CA GLY A 267 7.14 -8.38 4.86
C GLY A 267 5.97 -7.88 4.00
N PRO A 268 4.75 -8.44 4.22
CA PRO A 268 3.58 -8.13 3.42
C PRO A 268 3.16 -6.66 3.50
N GLU A 269 3.22 -5.98 2.36
CA GLU A 269 2.84 -4.58 2.15
C GLU A 269 1.95 -4.46 0.89
N ASN A 270 1.78 -3.27 0.35
CA ASN A 270 1.03 -3.07 -0.88
C ASN A 270 1.92 -3.13 -2.14
N ILE A 271 1.27 -3.24 -3.30
CA ILE A 271 1.93 -3.35 -4.61
C ILE A 271 2.84 -2.16 -4.90
N ILE A 272 2.43 -0.95 -4.50
CA ILE A 272 3.19 0.30 -4.74
C ILE A 272 4.57 0.22 -4.09
N TRP A 273 4.68 -0.30 -2.85
CA TRP A 273 5.97 -0.51 -2.19
C TRP A 273 6.82 -1.54 -2.92
N ALA A 274 6.24 -2.63 -3.40
CA ALA A 274 6.99 -3.62 -4.17
C ALA A 274 7.58 -3.04 -5.46
N VAL A 275 6.81 -2.19 -6.16
CA VAL A 275 7.26 -1.46 -7.35
C VAL A 275 8.40 -0.50 -7.00
N GLU A 276 8.26 0.31 -5.94
CA GLU A 276 9.32 1.23 -5.48
C GLU A 276 10.60 0.47 -5.12
N HIS A 277 10.49 -0.65 -4.39
CA HIS A 277 11.65 -1.49 -4.06
C HIS A 277 12.33 -2.03 -5.32
N GLY A 278 11.58 -2.37 -6.36
CA GLY A 278 12.12 -2.77 -7.65
C GLY A 278 12.91 -1.65 -8.33
N HIS A 279 12.40 -0.42 -8.35
CA HIS A 279 13.11 0.75 -8.89
C HIS A 279 14.38 1.05 -8.11
N GLN A 280 14.33 1.03 -6.78
CA GLN A 280 15.50 1.29 -5.93
C GLN A 280 16.56 0.19 -6.07
N ALA A 281 16.14 -1.08 -6.17
CA ALA A 281 17.06 -2.18 -6.46
C ALA A 281 17.68 -2.08 -7.85
N ALA A 282 16.94 -1.64 -8.87
CA ALA A 282 17.45 -1.45 -10.22
C ALA A 282 18.57 -0.40 -10.26
N ILE A 283 18.42 0.73 -9.54
CA ILE A 283 19.49 1.72 -9.36
C ILE A 283 20.73 1.06 -8.75
N SER A 284 20.56 0.25 -7.70
CA SER A 284 21.66 -0.44 -7.03
C SER A 284 22.36 -1.44 -7.93
N ILE A 285 21.60 -2.26 -8.65
CA ILE A 285 22.13 -3.25 -9.59
C ILE A 285 22.94 -2.55 -10.68
N HIS A 286 22.39 -1.49 -11.27
CA HIS A 286 23.11 -0.70 -12.27
C HIS A 286 24.45 -0.18 -11.73
N ARG A 287 24.47 0.43 -10.55
CA ARG A 287 25.70 0.93 -9.91
C ARG A 287 26.67 -0.18 -9.56
N TYR A 288 26.17 -1.32 -9.09
CA TYR A 288 26.96 -2.50 -8.78
C TYR A 288 27.69 -3.02 -10.04
N CYS A 289 26.96 -3.25 -11.12
CA CYS A 289 27.54 -3.69 -12.39
C CYS A 289 28.53 -2.69 -12.98
N ALA A 290 28.31 -1.39 -12.76
CA ALA A 290 29.23 -0.32 -13.14
C ALA A 290 30.41 -0.13 -12.17
N SER A 291 30.55 -0.99 -11.13
CA SER A 291 31.57 -0.89 -10.08
C SER A 291 31.58 0.48 -9.36
N GLN A 292 30.40 1.06 -9.16
CA GLN A 292 30.18 2.32 -8.45
C GLN A 292 29.69 2.08 -7.01
N SER A 293 29.84 3.10 -6.16
CA SER A 293 29.26 3.05 -4.80
C SER A 293 27.75 3.04 -4.83
N LEU A 294 27.11 2.09 -4.18
CA LEU A 294 25.65 1.97 -4.11
C LEU A 294 24.99 3.13 -3.37
N ASN A 295 25.72 3.83 -2.51
CA ASN A 295 25.24 4.94 -1.69
C ASN A 295 25.38 6.32 -2.35
N ASP A 296 26.13 6.44 -3.44
CA ASP A 296 26.29 7.72 -4.17
C ASP A 296 25.16 7.89 -5.19
N ARG A 297 23.91 7.99 -4.69
CA ARG A 297 22.70 8.11 -5.49
C ARG A 297 22.31 9.55 -5.73
N LEU A 298 21.57 9.79 -6.82
CA LEU A 298 20.89 11.06 -7.00
C LEU A 298 19.84 11.24 -5.91
N PRO A 299 19.77 12.41 -5.28
CA PRO A 299 18.73 12.66 -4.27
C PRO A 299 17.37 12.80 -4.92
N VAL A 300 16.33 12.35 -4.21
CA VAL A 300 14.98 12.79 -4.51
C VAL A 300 14.90 14.29 -4.36
N GLY A 301 14.46 14.97 -5.38
CA GLY A 301 14.40 16.43 -5.44
C GLY A 301 12.97 16.93 -5.65
N MET A 302 12.73 18.15 -5.19
CA MET A 302 11.51 18.90 -5.52
C MET A 302 11.94 20.19 -6.24
N ASN A 303 11.46 20.38 -7.45
CA ASN A 303 11.60 21.63 -8.16
C ASN A 303 10.33 22.45 -8.02
N LEU A 304 10.45 23.69 -7.56
CA LEU A 304 9.34 24.64 -7.41
C LEU A 304 9.52 25.77 -8.43
N ALA A 305 8.80 25.68 -9.53
CA ALA A 305 8.80 26.71 -10.57
C ALA A 305 7.60 27.66 -10.34
N SER A 306 7.87 28.98 -10.25
CA SER A 306 6.77 29.95 -10.21
C SER A 306 5.92 29.84 -11.46
N THR A 307 4.61 29.75 -11.26
CA THR A 307 3.61 29.77 -12.34
C THR A 307 3.05 31.16 -12.56
N LYS A 308 3.52 32.13 -11.78
CA LYS A 308 3.13 33.53 -11.90
C LYS A 308 3.82 34.16 -13.10
N MET A 309 3.11 34.30 -14.20
CA MET A 309 3.62 34.95 -15.42
C MET A 309 3.53 36.46 -15.29
N SER A 310 2.41 37.02 -14.79
CA SER A 310 2.20 38.41 -14.40
C SER A 310 1.06 38.53 -13.40
N ILE A 311 0.83 39.70 -12.85
CA ILE A 311 -0.24 39.95 -11.85
C ILE A 311 -1.64 39.64 -12.42
N HIS A 312 -1.80 39.66 -13.74
CA HIS A 312 -3.11 39.54 -14.41
C HIS A 312 -3.24 38.26 -15.27
N GLU A 313 -2.21 37.39 -15.29
CA GLU A 313 -2.18 36.23 -16.17
C GLU A 313 -2.23 34.91 -15.40
N TRP A 314 -2.83 34.92 -14.23
CA TRP A 314 -3.09 33.72 -13.48
C TRP A 314 -4.17 32.91 -14.17
N SER A 315 -3.82 31.70 -14.58
CA SER A 315 -4.75 30.78 -15.22
C SER A 315 -5.27 29.70 -14.27
N PHE A 316 -5.19 29.95 -12.96
CA PHE A 316 -5.79 29.06 -11.98
C PHE A 316 -7.28 29.30 -11.87
N SER A 317 -8.06 28.24 -11.96
CA SER A 317 -9.43 28.27 -11.53
C SER A 317 -9.42 28.33 -10.00
N ASN A 318 -10.01 29.40 -9.46
CA ASN A 318 -10.27 29.51 -8.02
C ASN A 318 -11.56 28.77 -7.64
N ASP A 319 -12.28 28.29 -8.64
CA ASP A 319 -13.50 27.53 -8.48
C ASP A 319 -13.13 26.07 -8.25
N PHE A 320 -13.53 25.52 -7.14
CA PHE A 320 -13.54 24.09 -6.89
C PHE A 320 -14.96 23.68 -6.48
N ASP A 321 -15.34 22.49 -6.85
CA ASP A 321 -16.63 21.94 -6.46
C ASP A 321 -16.54 21.34 -5.04
N PRO A 322 -17.17 21.96 -4.01
CA PRO A 322 -17.14 21.45 -2.64
C PRO A 322 -18.07 20.24 -2.42
N SER A 323 -18.70 19.73 -3.48
CA SER A 323 -19.58 18.57 -3.37
C SER A 323 -18.84 17.34 -2.83
N ALA A 324 -19.57 16.44 -2.18
CA ALA A 324 -19.03 15.19 -1.68
C ALA A 324 -18.46 14.34 -2.81
N ARG A 325 -17.43 13.54 -2.50
CA ARG A 325 -16.85 12.56 -3.41
C ARG A 325 -17.94 11.64 -3.96
N ARG A 326 -17.93 11.43 -5.27
CA ARG A 326 -18.83 10.48 -5.92
C ARG A 326 -18.29 9.07 -5.70
N GLN A 327 -19.20 8.16 -5.38
CA GLN A 327 -18.90 6.74 -5.30
C GLN A 327 -18.94 6.12 -6.70
N MET A 328 -18.00 5.23 -6.99
CA MET A 328 -18.07 4.38 -8.17
C MET A 328 -19.30 3.47 -8.06
N LYS A 329 -19.87 3.14 -9.21
CA LYS A 329 -20.97 2.17 -9.24
C LYS A 329 -20.41 0.76 -9.09
N HIS A 330 -21.06 -0.01 -8.26
CA HIS A 330 -20.85 -1.45 -8.16
C HIS A 330 -21.89 -2.20 -8.97
N VAL A 331 -21.54 -3.40 -9.41
CA VAL A 331 -22.50 -4.35 -9.97
C VAL A 331 -23.56 -4.67 -8.92
N ASP A 332 -24.82 -4.84 -9.35
CA ASP A 332 -25.93 -5.23 -8.48
C ASP A 332 -25.54 -6.47 -7.66
N LEU A 333 -25.85 -6.43 -6.35
CA LEU A 333 -25.40 -7.45 -5.39
C LEU A 333 -25.72 -8.88 -5.86
N GLN A 334 -26.93 -9.12 -6.37
CA GLN A 334 -27.33 -10.45 -6.83
C GLN A 334 -26.48 -10.97 -7.98
N LYS A 335 -26.02 -10.08 -8.87
CA LYS A 335 -25.19 -10.45 -10.02
C LYS A 335 -23.75 -10.73 -9.68
N ARG A 336 -23.25 -10.22 -8.55
CA ARG A 336 -21.86 -10.44 -8.12
C ARG A 336 -21.55 -11.91 -7.86
N PHE A 337 -22.57 -12.72 -7.61
CA PHE A 337 -22.44 -14.14 -7.26
C PHE A 337 -22.74 -15.08 -8.44
N ASP A 338 -23.07 -14.54 -9.62
CA ASP A 338 -23.37 -15.37 -10.80
C ASP A 338 -22.11 -16.05 -11.34
N GLU A 339 -20.98 -15.34 -11.34
CA GLU A 339 -19.69 -15.84 -11.80
C GLU A 339 -18.55 -15.28 -10.92
N LEU A 340 -17.46 -16.06 -10.78
CA LEU A 340 -16.32 -15.72 -9.91
C LEU A 340 -15.54 -14.47 -10.36
N ASN A 341 -15.54 -14.17 -11.66
CA ASN A 341 -14.72 -13.13 -12.30
C ASN A 341 -15.50 -11.88 -12.70
N ILE A 342 -16.74 -11.70 -12.24
CA ILE A 342 -17.49 -10.47 -12.47
C ILE A 342 -16.83 -9.33 -11.71
N GLU A 343 -16.23 -8.37 -12.43
CA GLU A 343 -15.66 -7.16 -11.84
C GLU A 343 -16.73 -6.38 -11.09
N VAL A 344 -16.50 -6.12 -9.81
CA VAL A 344 -17.49 -5.49 -8.92
C VAL A 344 -17.54 -3.98 -9.11
N GLU A 345 -16.39 -3.33 -9.15
CA GLU A 345 -16.28 -1.89 -9.33
C GLU A 345 -16.31 -1.51 -10.82
N LEU A 346 -17.33 -0.77 -11.24
CA LEU A 346 -17.56 -0.44 -12.65
C LEU A 346 -16.87 0.85 -13.11
N GLY A 347 -16.17 1.55 -12.20
CA GLY A 347 -15.57 2.85 -12.49
C GLY A 347 -16.60 3.96 -12.69
N PHE A 348 -16.16 5.09 -13.28
CA PHE A 348 -17.00 6.24 -13.60
C PHE A 348 -17.36 6.24 -15.10
N SER A 349 -18.58 6.69 -15.43
CA SER A 349 -18.87 7.12 -16.80
C SER A 349 -18.08 8.41 -17.11
N SER A 350 -17.92 8.72 -18.42
CA SER A 350 -17.25 9.95 -18.84
C SER A 350 -17.88 11.21 -18.21
N GLU A 351 -19.21 11.24 -18.11
CA GLU A 351 -19.94 12.37 -17.49
C GLU A 351 -19.67 12.46 -15.97
N GLN A 352 -19.60 11.32 -15.29
CA GLN A 352 -19.27 11.27 -13.86
C GLN A 352 -17.82 11.67 -13.62
N ALA A 353 -16.90 11.21 -14.46
CA ALA A 353 -15.49 11.57 -14.37
C ALA A 353 -15.28 13.08 -14.58
N VAL A 354 -15.96 13.70 -15.57
CA VAL A 354 -15.90 15.16 -15.77
C VAL A 354 -16.36 15.93 -14.54
N ILE A 355 -17.42 15.48 -13.88
CA ILE A 355 -17.91 16.15 -12.66
C ILE A 355 -16.92 15.93 -11.50
N GLU A 356 -16.37 14.73 -11.35
CA GLU A 356 -15.40 14.45 -10.27
C GLU A 356 -14.08 15.23 -10.44
N ILE A 357 -13.64 15.47 -11.68
CA ILE A 357 -12.48 16.31 -12.00
C ILE A 357 -12.65 17.74 -11.50
N GLN A 358 -13.88 18.27 -11.45
CA GLN A 358 -14.13 19.65 -10.95
C GLN A 358 -13.81 19.81 -9.45
N ARG A 359 -13.67 18.71 -8.73
CA ARG A 359 -13.23 18.70 -7.32
C ARG A 359 -11.70 18.75 -7.16
N CYS A 360 -10.95 18.73 -8.27
CA CYS A 360 -9.50 18.77 -8.26
C CYS A 360 -9.00 20.09 -7.67
N LEU A 361 -8.13 20.00 -6.65
CA LEU A 361 -7.54 21.15 -5.96
C LEU A 361 -6.19 21.58 -6.57
N ASN A 362 -5.77 21.01 -7.68
CA ASN A 362 -4.48 21.27 -8.33
C ASN A 362 -3.30 21.23 -7.34
N CYS A 363 -3.18 20.16 -6.56
CA CYS A 363 -2.20 20.03 -5.48
C CYS A 363 -0.73 20.01 -5.95
N ASP A 364 -0.48 19.90 -7.25
CA ASP A 364 0.84 20.11 -7.87
C ASP A 364 1.27 21.58 -7.88
N VAL A 365 0.32 22.52 -7.67
CA VAL A 365 0.59 23.95 -7.53
C VAL A 365 0.40 24.34 -6.08
N GLN A 366 1.49 24.75 -5.44
CA GLN A 366 1.51 25.08 -4.02
C GLN A 366 1.69 26.58 -3.79
N THR A 367 1.07 27.08 -2.73
CA THR A 367 1.31 28.42 -2.25
C THR A 367 2.62 28.46 -1.44
N VAL A 368 3.57 29.29 -1.89
CA VAL A 368 4.87 29.45 -1.23
C VAL A 368 4.96 30.84 -0.65
N PHE A 369 5.34 30.94 0.62
CA PHE A 369 5.45 32.20 1.35
C PHE A 369 6.90 32.68 1.41
N ASN A 370 7.08 34.00 1.15
CA ASN A 370 8.35 34.68 1.33
C ASN A 370 8.20 35.76 2.41
N GLU A 371 8.68 35.46 3.60
CA GLU A 371 8.58 36.32 4.78
C GLU A 371 9.16 37.72 4.56
N LYS A 372 10.21 37.86 3.73
CA LYS A 372 10.90 39.15 3.49
C LYS A 372 10.01 40.17 2.75
N LEU A 373 9.01 39.70 2.03
CA LEU A 373 8.09 40.55 1.27
C LEU A 373 6.81 40.85 2.04
N CYS A 374 6.59 40.19 3.19
CA CYS A 374 5.38 40.35 3.97
C CYS A 374 5.36 41.73 4.67
N ILE A 375 4.27 42.47 4.51
CA ILE A 375 3.98 43.72 5.20
C ILE A 375 2.94 43.58 6.31
N GLU A 376 2.56 42.38 6.65
CA GLU A 376 1.66 42.02 7.76
C GLU A 376 0.28 42.74 7.66
N CYS A 377 -0.27 42.80 6.46
CA CYS A 377 -1.56 43.48 6.19
C CYS A 377 -2.80 42.61 6.38
N ASP A 378 -2.64 41.34 6.77
CA ASP A 378 -3.65 40.33 7.04
C ASP A 378 -4.58 39.98 5.85
N ALA A 379 -4.42 40.64 4.68
CA ALA A 379 -5.28 40.48 3.51
C ALA A 379 -5.37 39.00 3.01
N CYS A 380 -4.32 38.20 3.18
CA CYS A 380 -4.33 36.80 2.84
C CYS A 380 -5.13 35.94 3.85
N ILE A 381 -5.17 36.37 5.11
CA ILE A 381 -5.94 35.69 6.17
C ILE A 381 -7.43 35.95 5.94
N ASP A 382 -7.79 37.22 5.69
CA ASP A 382 -9.19 37.64 5.47
C ASP A 382 -9.84 36.98 4.26
N ILE A 383 -9.04 36.69 3.20
CA ILE A 383 -9.57 36.10 1.96
C ILE A 383 -9.60 34.59 1.98
N CYS A 384 -8.92 33.93 2.92
CA CYS A 384 -8.80 32.49 2.94
C CYS A 384 -10.16 31.79 3.21
N PRO A 385 -10.72 31.03 2.26
CA PRO A 385 -12.06 30.46 2.41
C PRO A 385 -12.14 29.36 3.47
N VAL A 386 -11.00 28.75 3.80
CA VAL A 386 -10.90 27.64 4.75
C VAL A 386 -10.17 28.04 6.04
N LEU A 387 -9.82 29.30 6.21
CA LEU A 387 -9.21 29.86 7.42
C LEU A 387 -7.91 29.15 7.84
N CYS A 388 -7.14 28.62 6.89
CA CYS A 388 -5.91 27.87 7.15
C CYS A 388 -4.68 28.76 7.44
N LEU A 389 -4.81 30.09 7.41
CA LEU A 389 -3.71 31.04 7.60
C LEU A 389 -3.87 31.83 8.89
N THR A 390 -2.76 32.08 9.58
CA THR A 390 -2.73 32.95 10.77
C THR A 390 -1.37 33.60 10.90
N ILE A 391 -1.32 34.85 11.43
CA ILE A 391 -0.08 35.50 11.88
C ILE A 391 -0.11 35.55 13.39
N THR A 392 0.91 35.00 14.03
CA THR A 392 0.96 34.90 15.49
C THR A 392 2.38 35.07 16.03
N GLU A 393 2.51 35.19 17.35
CA GLU A 393 3.80 35.17 18.01
C GLU A 393 4.48 33.81 17.80
N ASN A 394 5.82 33.80 17.71
CA ASN A 394 6.57 32.57 17.63
C ASN A 394 6.37 31.72 18.89
N GLY A 395 6.20 30.40 18.73
CA GLY A 395 5.95 29.45 19.80
C GLY A 395 6.20 28.01 19.35
N GLU A 396 6.01 27.08 20.26
CA GLU A 396 6.04 25.66 19.98
C GLU A 396 4.87 25.25 19.07
N GLU A 397 5.04 24.22 18.26
CA GLU A 397 4.01 23.76 17.30
C GLU A 397 2.67 23.45 17.99
N ALA A 398 2.69 22.84 19.18
CA ALA A 398 1.49 22.56 19.94
C ALA A 398 0.69 23.85 20.30
N GLU A 399 1.39 24.94 20.65
CA GLU A 399 0.76 26.24 20.89
C GLU A 399 0.22 26.84 19.59
N LEU A 400 0.97 26.71 18.49
CA LEU A 400 0.54 27.22 17.18
C LEU A 400 -0.74 26.53 16.71
N ARG A 401 -0.88 25.22 16.91
CA ARG A 401 -2.12 24.49 16.58
C ARG A 401 -3.33 25.01 17.35
N GLN A 402 -3.16 25.45 18.59
CA GLN A 402 -4.24 26.05 19.38
C GLN A 402 -4.62 27.47 18.89
N ARG A 403 -3.74 28.12 18.13
CA ARG A 403 -3.94 29.47 17.59
C ARG A 403 -4.49 29.47 16.18
N LEU A 404 -4.60 28.31 15.54
CA LEU A 404 -5.22 28.20 14.22
C LEU A 404 -6.68 28.64 14.30
N THR A 405 -7.14 29.33 13.24
CA THR A 405 -8.52 29.84 13.15
C THR A 405 -9.52 28.72 12.92
N ALA A 406 -9.09 27.64 12.25
CA ALA A 406 -9.84 26.41 12.08
C ALA A 406 -9.11 25.25 12.80
N PRO A 407 -9.82 24.21 13.25
CA PRO A 407 -9.18 23.03 13.85
C PRO A 407 -8.26 22.34 12.83
N ALA A 408 -7.09 21.85 13.31
CA ALA A 408 -6.21 21.03 12.50
C ALA A 408 -6.85 19.65 12.24
N GLU A 409 -6.93 19.25 10.98
CA GLU A 409 -7.48 17.95 10.56
C GLU A 409 -6.50 16.80 10.86
N ASN A 410 -5.25 16.98 10.48
CA ASN A 410 -4.19 15.99 10.70
C ASN A 410 -3.14 16.51 11.68
N LYS A 411 -3.08 15.93 12.87
CA LYS A 411 -2.14 16.35 13.91
C LYS A 411 -0.73 15.79 13.73
N ASP A 412 -0.58 14.78 12.90
CA ASP A 412 0.70 14.13 12.63
C ASP A 412 1.50 14.83 11.52
N GLN A 413 0.83 15.68 10.70
CA GLN A 413 1.47 16.51 9.71
C GLN A 413 1.97 17.82 10.33
N ALA A 414 3.23 18.18 10.05
CA ALA A 414 3.78 19.46 10.50
C ALA A 414 3.08 20.63 9.78
N ILE A 415 2.70 21.66 10.55
CA ILE A 415 2.19 22.91 9.98
C ILE A 415 3.36 23.73 9.45
N PHE A 416 3.11 24.50 8.36
CA PHE A 416 4.10 25.44 7.87
C PHE A 416 4.20 26.64 8.81
N VAL A 417 5.43 26.98 9.20
CA VAL A 417 5.76 28.15 10.03
C VAL A 417 6.87 28.93 9.35
N SER A 418 6.65 30.21 9.04
CA SER A 418 7.67 31.08 8.45
C SER A 418 8.75 31.45 9.47
N LYS A 419 9.84 32.04 8.99
CA LYS A 419 10.74 32.83 9.83
C LYS A 419 10.02 34.09 10.31
N GLY A 420 10.62 34.77 11.30
CA GLY A 420 10.08 36.01 11.84
C GLY A 420 9.86 37.09 10.75
N LEU A 421 8.68 37.67 10.77
CA LEU A 421 8.27 38.73 9.84
C LEU A 421 9.05 40.04 10.09
N PRO A 422 9.37 40.81 9.06
CA PRO A 422 10.29 41.95 9.16
C PRO A 422 9.84 43.04 10.13
N GLN A 423 8.55 43.27 10.28
CA GLN A 423 8.01 44.40 11.08
C GLN A 423 7.87 44.06 12.56
N THR A 424 7.35 42.86 12.87
CA THR A 424 7.00 42.52 14.26
C THR A 424 7.75 41.37 14.81
N GLY A 425 8.42 40.56 13.98
CA GLY A 425 9.03 39.28 14.37
C GLY A 425 8.01 38.15 14.57
N ARG A 426 6.70 38.40 14.37
CA ARG A 426 5.66 37.37 14.34
C ARG A 426 5.91 36.37 13.23
N VAL A 427 5.23 35.25 13.22
CA VAL A 427 5.33 34.23 12.18
C VAL A 427 4.02 34.03 11.45
N MET A 428 4.10 33.75 10.15
CA MET A 428 3.00 33.25 9.35
C MET A 428 2.89 31.75 9.56
N VAL A 429 1.70 31.26 9.87
CA VAL A 429 1.38 29.84 10.03
C VAL A 429 0.35 29.47 8.98
N LYS A 430 0.55 28.29 8.35
CA LYS A 430 -0.38 27.71 7.39
C LYS A 430 -0.60 26.24 7.72
N ASP A 431 -1.85 25.84 7.81
CA ASP A 431 -2.24 24.44 7.85
C ASP A 431 -2.38 23.93 6.41
N GLU A 432 -1.47 23.03 6.00
CA GLU A 432 -1.46 22.50 4.65
C GLU A 432 -2.62 21.54 4.39
N ASP A 433 -3.14 20.85 5.41
CA ASP A 433 -4.26 19.92 5.27
C ASP A 433 -5.59 20.63 4.98
N LEU A 434 -5.74 21.85 5.47
CA LEU A 434 -6.91 22.67 5.21
C LEU A 434 -6.82 23.46 3.91
N CYS A 435 -5.61 23.66 3.39
CA CYS A 435 -5.40 24.49 2.20
C CYS A 435 -5.97 23.83 0.95
N VAL A 436 -6.90 24.52 0.27
CA VAL A 436 -7.51 24.07 -1.00
C VAL A 436 -6.81 24.64 -2.23
N HIS A 437 -5.63 25.18 -2.09
CA HIS A 437 -4.77 25.69 -3.18
C HIS A 437 -5.46 26.66 -4.14
N CYS A 438 -6.46 27.41 -3.68
CA CYS A 438 -7.30 28.29 -4.49
C CYS A 438 -6.63 29.57 -4.99
N SER A 439 -5.36 29.81 -4.67
CA SER A 439 -4.54 30.98 -5.05
C SER A 439 -4.97 32.35 -4.48
N LEU A 440 -6.12 32.49 -3.86
CA LEU A 440 -6.66 33.77 -3.40
C LEU A 440 -5.68 34.53 -2.49
N CYS A 441 -4.92 33.86 -1.62
CA CYS A 441 -3.90 34.51 -0.80
C CYS A 441 -2.80 35.17 -1.64
N ALA A 442 -2.40 34.53 -2.73
CA ALA A 442 -1.37 35.02 -3.64
C ALA A 442 -1.89 36.18 -4.52
N GLU A 443 -3.13 36.08 -5.01
CA GLU A 443 -3.77 37.14 -5.76
C GLU A 443 -4.00 38.40 -4.91
N ARG A 444 -4.42 38.21 -3.67
CA ARG A 444 -4.70 39.29 -2.74
C ARG A 444 -3.46 39.97 -2.17
N CYS A 445 -2.30 39.29 -2.21
CA CYS A 445 -1.08 39.80 -1.61
C CYS A 445 -0.47 40.96 -2.40
N PRO A 446 -0.46 42.22 -1.84
CA PRO A 446 -0.02 43.40 -2.59
C PRO A 446 1.49 43.43 -2.85
N THR A 447 2.27 42.65 -2.09
CA THR A 447 3.73 42.64 -2.19
C THR A 447 4.26 41.37 -2.84
N GLY A 448 3.39 40.42 -3.19
CA GLY A 448 3.81 39.12 -3.71
C GLY A 448 4.53 38.26 -2.69
N ALA A 449 4.27 38.44 -1.39
CA ALA A 449 4.82 37.56 -0.35
C ALA A 449 4.30 36.11 -0.51
N TRP A 450 3.08 35.94 -1.01
CA TRP A 450 2.58 34.65 -1.48
C TRP A 450 2.80 34.50 -2.98
N ASP A 451 3.33 33.34 -3.38
CA ASP A 451 3.55 32.95 -4.77
C ASP A 451 2.92 31.57 -5.01
N MET A 452 2.41 31.33 -6.22
CA MET A 452 1.95 30.02 -6.65
C MET A 452 3.07 29.34 -7.42
N ARG A 453 3.49 28.17 -6.95
CA ARG A 453 4.58 27.40 -7.58
C ARG A 453 4.15 26.00 -7.91
N LYS A 454 4.37 25.61 -9.15
CA LYS A 454 4.21 24.22 -9.55
C LYS A 454 5.35 23.40 -8.95
N SER A 455 4.98 22.37 -8.20
CA SER A 455 5.92 21.39 -7.69
C SER A 455 6.11 20.25 -8.70
N THR A 456 7.35 19.91 -8.97
CA THR A 456 7.71 18.72 -9.74
C THR A 456 8.59 17.86 -8.85
N LEU A 457 8.12 16.68 -8.53
CA LEU A 457 8.91 15.70 -7.79
C LEU A 457 9.85 15.01 -8.77
N LEU A 458 11.14 15.03 -8.46
CA LEU A 458 12.20 14.38 -9.23
C LEU A 458 12.59 13.11 -8.47
N ILE A 459 12.06 11.99 -8.92
CA ILE A 459 12.41 10.65 -8.41
C ILE A 459 13.37 10.04 -9.42
N PRO A 460 14.66 9.82 -9.05
CA PRO A 460 15.64 9.25 -9.96
C PRO A 460 15.34 7.78 -10.23
N TYR A 461 15.54 7.39 -11.48
CA TYR A 461 15.59 5.99 -11.95
C TYR A 461 17.03 5.61 -12.34
N ALA A 462 17.28 4.34 -12.62
CA ALA A 462 18.61 3.87 -13.02
C ALA A 462 19.16 4.62 -14.26
N ILE A 463 18.31 4.98 -15.21
CA ILE A 463 18.69 5.76 -16.40
C ILE A 463 19.16 7.19 -16.07
N ASP A 464 18.61 7.80 -15.03
CA ASP A 464 19.01 9.14 -14.58
C ASP A 464 20.38 9.10 -13.92
N GLU A 465 20.68 8.02 -13.20
CA GLU A 465 21.99 7.76 -12.60
C GLU A 465 23.07 7.63 -13.68
N GLU A 466 22.83 6.91 -14.76
CA GLU A 466 23.73 6.79 -15.90
C GLU A 466 23.98 8.16 -16.55
N ALA A 467 22.92 8.91 -16.84
CA ALA A 467 23.01 10.22 -17.44
C ALA A 467 23.78 11.23 -16.55
N ALA A 468 23.62 11.15 -15.23
CA ALA A 468 24.37 11.99 -14.29
C ALA A 468 25.85 11.62 -14.24
N TRP A 469 26.15 10.32 -14.29
CA TRP A 469 27.51 9.83 -14.31
C TRP A 469 28.25 10.21 -15.59
N ALA A 470 27.61 10.05 -16.75
CA ALA A 470 28.18 10.47 -18.04
C ALA A 470 28.55 11.97 -18.05
N ARG A 471 27.72 12.81 -17.41
CA ARG A 471 27.99 14.26 -17.27
C ARG A 471 29.16 14.59 -16.33
N LYS A 472 29.42 13.76 -15.31
CA LYS A 472 30.56 13.93 -14.39
C LYS A 472 31.89 13.45 -15.00
N ALA A 473 31.84 12.53 -15.96
CA ALA A 473 32.99 11.92 -16.61
C ALA A 473 33.51 12.70 -17.85
N GLY A 474 32.73 13.62 -18.42
CA GLY A 474 33.08 14.51 -19.52
C GLY A 474 33.39 15.92 -19.04
#